data_368ede6f32d4a8dbd92f5d3bf0e79967
#
_entry.id   368ede6f32d4a8dbd92f5d3bf0e79967
#
_cell.length_a   1.000
_cell.length_b   1.000
_cell.length_c   1.000
_cell.angle_alpha   90.00
_cell.angle_beta   90.00
_cell.angle_gamma   90.00
#
_symmetry.space_group_name_H-M   'P 1'
#
loop_
_entity.id
_entity.type
_entity.pdbx_description
1 polymer ?
#
loop_
_entity_poly.entity_id
_entity_poly.type
_entity_poly.pdbx_seq_one_letter_code
_entity_poly.pdbx_strand_id
1 'polypeptide(L)'
;MSSVYGHTLDWNLIKERAGIDALTDDDIQHQVALLCKHVAYGIKTEWNMDGTGGASMTNSHKYLETMGVTFNLGKRNKGYDMDAAIIIASLDRGCPVLITGDEEPSETRSSGNKKGGHCWILDGYQVRTRSTPTKLKAMIKSHDVYVHANFGWKGYA
;
A
#
# COMPACT_ATOMS: atom_id res chain seq x y z
N MET A 1 9.84 2.04 -16.70
CA MET A 1 9.96 0.69 -17.32
C MET A 1 9.05 0.64 -18.53
N SER A 2 9.59 0.34 -19.71
CA SER A 2 8.82 0.27 -20.95
C SER A 2 8.61 -1.16 -21.47
N SER A 3 9.39 -2.11 -20.96
CA SER A 3 9.27 -3.53 -21.31
C SER A 3 9.66 -4.43 -20.16
N VAL A 4 9.08 -5.64 -20.14
CA VAL A 4 9.32 -6.70 -19.15
C VAL A 4 9.48 -8.02 -19.91
N TYR A 5 10.54 -8.74 -19.67
CA TYR A 5 10.87 -10.01 -20.35
C TYR A 5 10.76 -9.94 -21.89
N GLY A 6 11.15 -8.78 -22.47
CA GLY A 6 11.07 -8.57 -23.93
C GLY A 6 9.69 -8.15 -24.44
N HIS A 7 8.66 -8.10 -23.59
CA HIS A 7 7.33 -7.64 -23.95
C HIS A 7 7.19 -6.14 -23.61
N THR A 8 6.70 -5.36 -24.56
CA THR A 8 6.35 -3.94 -24.32
C THR A 8 5.09 -3.86 -23.46
N LEU A 9 5.14 -2.98 -22.44
CA LEU A 9 3.97 -2.69 -21.61
C LEU A 9 3.26 -1.44 -22.15
N ASP A 10 1.98 -1.57 -22.41
CA ASP A 10 1.11 -0.44 -22.70
C ASP A 10 0.56 0.13 -21.39
N TRP A 11 1.25 1.13 -20.84
CA TRP A 11 0.88 1.76 -19.60
C TRP A 11 -0.45 2.52 -19.64
N ASN A 12 -0.86 3.02 -20.82
CA ASN A 12 -2.15 3.68 -20.95
C ASN A 12 -3.27 2.64 -20.83
N LEU A 13 -3.14 1.55 -21.55
CA LEU A 13 -4.08 0.44 -21.48
C LEU A 13 -4.15 -0.14 -20.06
N ILE A 14 -3.00 -0.37 -19.41
CA ILE A 14 -2.93 -0.87 -18.04
C ILE A 14 -3.64 0.10 -17.08
N LYS A 15 -3.41 1.42 -17.17
CA LYS A 15 -4.06 2.41 -16.29
C LYS A 15 -5.56 2.48 -16.48
N GLU A 16 -6.02 2.39 -17.73
CA GLU A 16 -7.44 2.51 -18.06
C GLU A 16 -8.22 1.27 -17.64
N ARG A 17 -7.62 0.09 -17.74
CA ARG A 17 -8.34 -1.18 -17.68
C ARG A 17 -7.81 -2.20 -16.67
N ALA A 18 -6.75 -1.89 -15.90
CA ALA A 18 -6.19 -2.80 -14.89
C ALA A 18 -7.05 -2.88 -13.61
N GLY A 19 -8.34 -2.95 -13.74
CA GLY A 19 -9.29 -3.14 -12.67
C GLY A 19 -10.06 -4.45 -12.86
N ILE A 20 -11.36 -4.39 -12.65
CA ILE A 20 -12.29 -5.52 -12.81
C ILE A 20 -12.26 -6.03 -14.26
N ASP A 21 -12.10 -5.14 -15.24
CA ASP A 21 -12.08 -5.49 -16.65
C ASP A 21 -10.83 -6.27 -17.07
N ALA A 22 -9.76 -6.20 -16.31
CA ALA A 22 -8.54 -6.98 -16.55
C ALA A 22 -8.79 -8.50 -16.53
N LEU A 23 -9.85 -8.94 -15.89
CA LEU A 23 -10.22 -10.36 -15.84
C LEU A 23 -10.85 -10.88 -17.14
N THR A 24 -11.26 -10.01 -18.05
CA THR A 24 -11.98 -10.37 -19.30
C THR A 24 -11.20 -10.04 -20.57
N ASP A 25 -10.06 -9.34 -20.46
CA ASP A 25 -9.23 -8.95 -21.60
C ASP A 25 -7.87 -9.66 -21.53
N ASP A 26 -7.63 -10.59 -22.44
CA ASP A 26 -6.43 -11.43 -22.45
C ASP A 26 -5.14 -10.63 -22.56
N ASP A 27 -5.13 -9.54 -23.35
CA ASP A 27 -3.94 -8.71 -23.54
C ASP A 27 -3.56 -8.00 -22.24
N ILE A 28 -4.55 -7.46 -21.52
CA ILE A 28 -4.33 -6.82 -20.23
C ILE A 28 -3.93 -7.81 -19.17
N GLN A 29 -4.60 -8.95 -19.10
CA GLN A 29 -4.23 -10.03 -18.19
C GLN A 29 -2.78 -10.43 -18.37
N HIS A 30 -2.35 -10.60 -19.63
CA HIS A 30 -0.98 -10.97 -19.95
C HIS A 30 0.01 -9.90 -19.49
N GLN A 31 -0.23 -8.62 -19.79
CA GLN A 31 0.67 -7.52 -19.41
C GLN A 31 0.73 -7.32 -17.90
N VAL A 32 -0.41 -7.40 -17.21
CA VAL A 32 -0.46 -7.31 -15.74
C VAL A 32 0.24 -8.49 -15.09
N ALA A 33 0.03 -9.71 -15.60
CA ALA A 33 0.71 -10.90 -15.10
C ALA A 33 2.23 -10.83 -15.27
N LEU A 34 2.72 -10.33 -16.42
CA LEU A 34 4.14 -10.10 -16.65
C LEU A 34 4.72 -9.07 -15.67
N LEU A 35 4.00 -7.97 -15.44
CA LEU A 35 4.40 -6.94 -14.48
C LEU A 35 4.45 -7.50 -13.06
N CYS A 36 3.39 -8.19 -12.63
CA CYS A 36 3.35 -8.83 -11.30
C CYS A 36 4.48 -9.83 -11.11
N LYS A 37 4.74 -10.68 -12.11
CA LYS A 37 5.85 -11.63 -12.11
C LYS A 37 7.19 -10.91 -11.97
N HIS A 38 7.41 -9.85 -12.74
CA HIS A 38 8.65 -9.07 -12.70
C HIS A 38 8.88 -8.44 -11.32
N VAL A 39 7.84 -7.82 -10.75
CA VAL A 39 7.90 -7.24 -9.40
C VAL A 39 8.16 -8.33 -8.37
N ALA A 40 7.44 -9.44 -8.41
CA ALA A 40 7.61 -10.54 -7.47
C ALA A 40 9.04 -11.10 -7.46
N TYR A 41 9.66 -11.25 -8.62
CA TYR A 41 11.09 -11.62 -8.72
C TYR A 41 12.00 -10.52 -8.15
N GLY A 42 11.75 -9.27 -8.50
CA GLY A 42 12.55 -8.12 -8.06
C GLY A 42 12.55 -7.95 -6.55
N ILE A 43 11.41 -8.10 -5.90
CA ILE A 43 11.26 -8.01 -4.45
C ILE A 43 11.61 -9.32 -3.73
N LYS A 44 12.01 -10.35 -4.46
CA LYS A 44 12.35 -11.68 -3.94
C LYS A 44 11.21 -12.30 -3.13
N THR A 45 10.03 -12.37 -3.75
CA THR A 45 8.86 -13.01 -3.13
C THR A 45 9.15 -14.47 -2.81
N GLU A 46 8.94 -14.86 -1.58
CA GLU A 46 8.95 -16.25 -1.13
C GLU A 46 7.54 -16.82 -1.29
N TRP A 47 7.41 -17.87 -2.07
CA TRP A 47 6.12 -18.50 -2.38
C TRP A 47 5.87 -19.70 -1.48
N ASN A 48 4.66 -19.81 -0.96
CA ASN A 48 4.20 -20.97 -0.21
C ASN A 48 3.53 -21.97 -1.17
N MET A 49 3.39 -23.22 -0.70
CA MET A 49 2.77 -24.29 -1.51
C MET A 49 1.28 -24.06 -1.79
N ASP A 50 0.61 -23.23 -0.99
CA ASP A 50 -0.80 -22.85 -1.16
C ASP A 50 -1.01 -21.69 -2.17
N GLY A 51 0.07 -21.24 -2.82
CA GLY A 51 0.04 -20.13 -3.77
C GLY A 51 0.10 -18.75 -3.14
N THR A 52 0.14 -18.64 -1.81
CA THR A 52 0.42 -17.37 -1.14
C THR A 52 1.90 -17.02 -1.22
N GLY A 53 2.23 -15.77 -1.04
CA GLY A 53 3.63 -15.33 -1.05
C GLY A 53 3.82 -14.06 -0.27
N GLY A 54 5.07 -13.80 0.12
CA GLY A 54 5.43 -12.60 0.84
C GLY A 54 6.83 -12.13 0.49
N ALA A 55 7.06 -10.84 0.69
CA ALA A 55 8.38 -10.25 0.53
C ALA A 55 8.65 -9.30 1.70
N SER A 56 9.94 -9.14 2.06
CA SER A 56 10.31 -8.16 3.07
C SER A 56 10.19 -6.74 2.53
N MET A 57 9.78 -5.79 3.38
CA MET A 57 9.77 -4.38 3.02
C MET A 57 11.13 -3.86 2.58
N THR A 58 12.21 -4.41 3.14
CA THR A 58 13.58 -4.05 2.73
C THR A 58 13.85 -4.43 1.27
N ASN A 59 13.39 -5.60 0.84
CA ASN A 59 13.54 -6.03 -0.55
C ASN A 59 12.67 -5.18 -1.49
N SER A 60 11.44 -4.91 -1.08
CA SER A 60 10.52 -4.06 -1.84
C SER A 60 11.09 -2.65 -2.03
N HIS A 61 11.59 -2.04 -0.96
CA HIS A 61 12.23 -0.73 -1.01
C HIS A 61 13.43 -0.71 -1.98
N LYS A 62 14.40 -1.62 -1.80
CA LYS A 62 15.57 -1.72 -2.66
C LYS A 62 15.22 -1.92 -4.14
N TYR A 63 14.22 -2.76 -4.40
CA TYR A 63 13.78 -3.01 -5.77
C TYR A 63 13.15 -1.77 -6.41
N LEU A 64 12.26 -1.08 -5.69
CA LEU A 64 11.61 0.13 -6.18
C LEU A 64 12.62 1.27 -6.41
N GLU A 65 13.67 1.38 -5.59
CA GLU A 65 14.77 2.31 -5.83
C GLU A 65 15.49 2.02 -7.17
N THR A 66 15.69 0.74 -7.53
CA THR A 66 16.29 0.39 -8.84
C THR A 66 15.38 0.79 -10.00
N MET A 67 14.10 1.01 -9.76
CA MET A 67 13.11 1.49 -10.73
C MET A 67 12.97 3.01 -10.76
N GLY A 68 13.81 3.71 -10.00
CA GLY A 68 13.83 5.18 -9.94
C GLY A 68 12.81 5.78 -8.97
N VAL A 69 12.19 4.96 -8.12
CA VAL A 69 11.30 5.46 -7.06
C VAL A 69 12.15 5.99 -5.91
N THR A 70 11.92 7.23 -5.51
CA THR A 70 12.57 7.84 -4.36
C THR A 70 11.65 7.76 -3.15
N PHE A 71 12.17 7.26 -2.03
CA PHE A 71 11.42 7.17 -0.78
C PHE A 71 11.88 8.21 0.24
N ASN A 72 10.93 8.86 0.87
CA ASN A 72 11.16 9.53 2.14
C ASN A 72 10.78 8.53 3.24
N LEU A 73 11.79 7.92 3.84
CA LEU A 73 11.55 7.01 4.97
C LEU A 73 11.06 7.82 6.15
N GLY A 74 9.80 7.66 6.50
CA GLY A 74 9.26 8.13 7.77
C GLY A 74 10.00 7.45 8.92
N LYS A 75 10.26 8.16 10.01
CA LYS A 75 10.78 7.55 11.22
C LYS A 75 9.78 6.50 11.70
N ARG A 76 10.25 5.27 11.88
CA ARG A 76 9.48 4.23 12.52
C ARG A 76 9.27 4.62 13.99
N ASN A 77 8.10 5.16 14.31
CA ASN A 77 7.73 5.36 15.70
C ASN A 77 7.43 3.97 16.30
N LYS A 78 8.08 3.67 17.41
CA LYS A 78 7.73 2.51 18.22
C LYS A 78 6.37 2.80 18.86
N GLY A 79 5.31 2.21 18.32
CA GLY A 79 3.96 2.37 18.80
C GLY A 79 2.96 2.48 17.66
N TYR A 80 1.69 2.41 17.97
CA TYR A 80 0.57 2.47 17.04
C TYR A 80 0.30 3.87 16.47
N ASP A 81 1.13 4.85 16.80
CA ASP A 81 0.95 6.23 16.34
C ASP A 81 1.59 6.41 14.97
N MET A 82 0.76 6.33 13.94
CA MET A 82 1.13 6.85 12.63
C MET A 82 1.22 8.37 12.74
N ASP A 83 2.34 8.94 12.27
CA ASP A 83 2.45 10.40 12.16
C ASP A 83 1.56 10.89 11.01
N ALA A 84 0.33 11.27 11.37
CA ALA A 84 -0.67 11.75 10.42
C ALA A 84 -0.16 12.95 9.60
N ALA A 85 0.68 13.80 10.18
CA ALA A 85 1.22 14.96 9.50
C ALA A 85 2.15 14.56 8.34
N ILE A 86 2.99 13.53 8.52
CA ILE A 86 3.86 13.00 7.47
C ILE A 86 3.04 12.37 6.35
N ILE A 87 2.00 11.60 6.69
CA ILE A 87 1.10 10.97 5.72
C ILE A 87 0.40 12.04 4.90
N ILE A 88 -0.26 13.01 5.54
CA ILE A 88 -0.96 14.11 4.87
C ILE A 88 0.00 14.88 3.95
N ALA A 89 1.18 15.26 4.45
CA ALA A 89 2.16 16.00 3.67
C ALA A 89 2.69 15.21 2.46
N SER A 90 2.69 13.88 2.51
CA SER A 90 3.02 13.04 1.35
C SER A 90 1.89 13.03 0.34
N LEU A 91 0.66 12.79 0.79
CA LEU A 91 -0.52 12.72 -0.05
C LEU A 91 -0.83 14.07 -0.73
N ASP A 92 -0.61 15.20 -0.05
CA ASP A 92 -0.74 16.55 -0.63
C ASP A 92 0.22 16.80 -1.79
N ARG A 93 1.35 16.11 -1.82
CA ARG A 93 2.29 16.14 -2.94
C ARG A 93 1.97 15.14 -4.05
N GLY A 94 0.85 14.43 -3.94
CA GLY A 94 0.48 13.36 -4.87
C GLY A 94 1.36 12.11 -4.73
N CYS A 95 2.06 11.96 -3.60
CA CYS A 95 2.92 10.80 -3.34
C CYS A 95 2.16 9.82 -2.43
N PRO A 96 1.82 8.62 -2.90
CA PRO A 96 1.18 7.61 -2.07
C PRO A 96 2.13 7.13 -0.96
N VAL A 97 1.56 6.63 0.13
CA VAL A 97 2.32 6.15 1.28
C VAL A 97 2.18 4.65 1.38
N LEU A 98 3.31 3.94 1.34
CA LEU A 98 3.35 2.50 1.57
C LEU A 98 3.49 2.24 3.06
N ILE A 99 2.56 1.49 3.62
CA ILE A 99 2.58 1.11 5.05
C ILE A 99 2.48 -0.39 5.24
N THR A 100 2.94 -0.85 6.38
CA THR A 100 2.82 -2.24 6.80
C THR A 100 2.16 -2.32 8.16
N GLY A 101 1.38 -3.35 8.37
CA GLY A 101 0.84 -3.73 9.67
C GLY A 101 1.00 -5.21 9.91
N ASP A 102 1.21 -5.56 11.14
CA ASP A 102 1.22 -6.94 11.61
C ASP A 102 -0.11 -7.21 12.34
N GLU A 103 -0.60 -8.43 12.24
CA GLU A 103 -1.71 -8.86 13.11
C GLU A 103 -1.27 -8.77 14.57
N GLU A 104 -2.16 -8.26 15.44
CA GLU A 104 -1.92 -8.32 16.87
C GLU A 104 -1.63 -9.76 17.33
N PRO A 105 -0.72 -9.94 18.31
CA PRO A 105 -0.50 -11.26 18.88
C PRO A 105 -1.79 -11.72 19.54
N SER A 106 -2.53 -12.63 18.92
CA SER A 106 -3.57 -13.33 19.66
C SER A 106 -2.89 -14.15 20.76
N GLU A 107 -3.29 -13.96 22.01
CA GLU A 107 -2.77 -14.69 23.18
C GLU A 107 -2.85 -16.23 23.04
N THR A 108 -3.56 -16.72 22.02
CA THR A 108 -3.85 -18.12 21.75
C THR A 108 -2.93 -18.80 20.74
N ARG A 109 -2.03 -18.09 20.07
CA ARG A 109 -1.08 -18.73 19.13
C ARG A 109 0.22 -19.12 19.85
N SER A 110 0.21 -20.32 20.44
CA SER A 110 1.43 -20.97 20.89
C SER A 110 2.30 -21.34 19.68
N SER A 111 3.57 -20.97 19.80
CA SER A 111 4.76 -21.47 19.10
C SER A 111 4.88 -21.26 17.59
N GLY A 112 5.83 -20.43 17.24
CA GLY A 112 6.73 -20.66 16.09
C GLY A 112 6.33 -20.11 14.73
N ASN A 113 5.07 -19.73 14.48
CA ASN A 113 4.69 -19.19 13.20
C ASN A 113 4.98 -17.68 13.14
N LYS A 114 5.82 -17.27 12.21
CA LYS A 114 6.03 -15.86 11.86
C LYS A 114 4.66 -15.23 11.61
N LYS A 115 4.38 -14.14 12.33
CA LYS A 115 3.16 -13.34 12.13
C LYS A 115 3.10 -12.88 10.69
N GLY A 116 1.98 -13.17 10.02
CA GLY A 116 1.72 -12.62 8.71
C GLY A 116 1.55 -11.12 8.83
N GLY A 117 2.46 -10.35 8.24
CA GLY A 117 2.27 -8.93 8.03
C GLY A 117 1.56 -8.67 6.72
N HIS A 118 0.85 -7.57 6.60
CA HIS A 118 0.28 -7.09 5.36
C HIS A 118 0.86 -5.73 5.01
N CYS A 119 0.91 -5.43 3.71
CA CYS A 119 1.39 -4.17 3.18
C CYS A 119 0.31 -3.58 2.28
N TRP A 120 0.01 -2.30 2.44
CA TRP A 120 -0.97 -1.60 1.63
C TRP A 120 -0.55 -0.16 1.34
N ILE A 121 -1.28 0.48 0.44
CA ILE A 121 -1.01 1.85 0.01
C ILE A 121 -2.09 2.78 0.55
N LEU A 122 -1.67 3.92 1.11
CA LEU A 122 -2.55 5.05 1.35
C LEU A 122 -2.42 6.00 0.17
N ASP A 123 -3.52 6.32 -0.49
CA ASP A 123 -3.56 7.13 -1.71
C ASP A 123 -4.50 8.33 -1.62
N GLY A 124 -5.16 8.52 -0.47
CA GLY A 124 -6.03 9.65 -0.22
C GLY A 124 -6.33 9.87 1.26
N TYR A 125 -6.89 11.01 1.58
CA TYR A 125 -7.37 11.31 2.92
C TYR A 125 -8.54 12.29 2.93
N GLN A 126 -9.27 12.30 4.04
CA GLN A 126 -10.34 13.25 4.33
C GLN A 126 -10.17 13.79 5.74
N VAL A 127 -10.29 15.11 5.90
CA VAL A 127 -10.34 15.75 7.22
C VAL A 127 -11.76 16.15 7.54
N ARG A 128 -12.27 15.69 8.67
CA ARG A 128 -13.55 16.14 9.22
C ARG A 128 -13.30 17.06 10.41
N THR A 129 -13.81 18.28 10.33
CA THR A 129 -13.74 19.23 11.43
C THR A 129 -15.06 19.21 12.20
N ARG A 130 -14.98 18.97 13.51
CA ARG A 130 -16.11 19.11 14.41
C ARG A 130 -15.93 20.38 15.23
N SER A 131 -16.99 21.13 15.37
CA SER A 131 -17.02 22.34 16.22
C SER A 131 -18.00 22.10 17.35
N THR A 132 -17.51 22.07 18.58
CA THR A 132 -18.34 21.85 19.78
C THR A 132 -18.38 23.12 20.61
N PRO A 133 -19.57 23.70 20.89
CA PRO A 133 -19.69 24.84 21.76
C PRO A 133 -19.35 24.45 23.21
N THR A 134 -18.60 25.29 23.88
CA THR A 134 -18.30 25.12 25.30
C THR A 134 -19.24 25.97 26.16
N LYS A 135 -19.32 25.65 27.46
CA LYS A 135 -20.09 26.44 28.44
C LYS A 135 -19.62 27.89 28.52
N LEU A 136 -18.40 28.17 28.09
CA LEU A 136 -17.79 29.51 28.09
C LEU A 136 -17.98 30.25 26.75
N LYS A 137 -18.91 29.81 25.90
CA LYS A 137 -19.17 30.36 24.55
C LYS A 137 -17.96 30.28 23.60
N ALA A 138 -16.93 29.54 23.96
CA ALA A 138 -15.82 29.24 23.07
C ALA A 138 -16.16 28.03 22.22
N MET A 139 -15.60 27.93 21.00
CA MET A 139 -15.73 26.79 20.11
C MET A 139 -14.45 25.96 20.18
N ILE A 140 -14.59 24.71 20.59
CA ILE A 140 -13.50 23.74 20.46
C ILE A 140 -13.62 23.09 19.08
N LYS A 141 -12.56 23.18 18.30
CA LYS A 141 -12.44 22.48 17.01
C LYS A 141 -11.61 21.23 17.21
N SER A 142 -12.13 20.09 16.81
CA SER A 142 -11.37 18.86 16.69
C SER A 142 -11.34 18.43 15.23
N HIS A 143 -10.27 17.77 14.84
CA HIS A 143 -10.06 17.28 13.49
C HIS A 143 -9.89 15.76 13.55
N ASP A 144 -10.73 15.03 12.81
CA ASP A 144 -10.58 13.60 12.59
C ASP A 144 -10.01 13.43 11.18
N VAL A 145 -8.92 12.70 11.05
CA VAL A 145 -8.30 12.39 9.76
C VAL A 145 -8.65 10.94 9.40
N TYR A 146 -9.26 10.76 8.25
CA TYR A 146 -9.56 9.47 7.66
C TYR A 146 -8.65 9.28 6.46
N VAL A 147 -8.02 8.13 6.33
CA VAL A 147 -7.18 7.80 5.18
C VAL A 147 -7.89 6.78 4.29
N HIS A 148 -7.73 6.92 2.99
CA HIS A 148 -8.13 5.90 2.04
C HIS A 148 -7.01 4.89 1.90
N ALA A 149 -7.32 3.61 2.11
CA ALA A 149 -6.37 2.51 2.08
C ALA A 149 -6.71 1.55 0.95
N ASN A 150 -5.77 1.34 0.04
CA ASN A 150 -5.87 0.33 -1.00
C ASN A 150 -5.12 -0.93 -0.55
N PHE A 151 -5.86 -1.93 -0.11
CA PHE A 151 -5.32 -3.20 0.38
C PHE A 151 -4.89 -4.16 -0.74
N GLY A 152 -5.16 -3.82 -2.00
CA GLY A 152 -4.84 -4.70 -3.14
C GLY A 152 -5.79 -5.90 -3.30
N TRP A 153 -6.90 -5.95 -2.58
CA TRP A 153 -7.86 -7.06 -2.58
C TRP A 153 -8.99 -6.84 -3.60
N LYS A 154 -8.64 -6.73 -4.88
CA LYS A 154 -9.61 -6.60 -6.00
C LYS A 154 -10.67 -5.50 -5.81
N GLY A 155 -10.33 -4.41 -5.12
CA GLY A 155 -11.26 -3.31 -4.86
C GLY A 155 -12.26 -3.56 -3.73
N TYR A 156 -12.13 -4.62 -2.99
CA TYR A 156 -12.85 -4.80 -1.71
C TYR A 156 -12.06 -4.11 -0.61
N ALA A 157 -12.64 -3.06 -0.07
CA ALA A 157 -12.16 -2.35 1.11
C ALA A 157 -12.98 -2.78 2.33
#